data_9fc74ceb60dec6208cc375012e2092fa
#
_entry.id   9fc74ceb60dec6208cc375012e2092fa
#
_cell.length_a   1.000
_cell.length_b   1.000
_cell.length_c   1.000
_cell.angle_alpha   90.00
_cell.angle_beta   90.00
_cell.angle_gamma   90.00
#
_symmetry.space_group_name_H-M   'P 1'
#
loop_
_entity.id
_entity.type
_entity.pdbx_description
1 polymer ?
#
loop_
_entity_poly.entity_id
_entity_poly.type
_entity_poly.pdbx_seq_one_letter_code
_entity_poly.pdbx_strand_id
1 'polypeptide(L)'
;MSRTESRMVELGTPAPAFELMDVVTGKAVGRDDVFATAWDDDRSDAANKMPGGGASKTGRHGLLVMFICVHCPFVMHVEEELARIGVDYEGRIGIAAISSNDVLAYPQDGPEEMKQQAARLGFRFAYLFDETQEVARAYGAACTPDFFLFDAEMNLVYRGQLDDSRPQRPSGGGNDIPVTGKDLRAAMDTVIAGKRPDPNQRGSLGCNIKWR
;
A
#
# COMPACT_ATOMS: atom_id res chain seq x y z
N MET A 1 15.61 -6.39 -14.07
CA MET A 1 14.85 -6.66 -12.81
C MET A 1 14.04 -7.93 -13.02
N SER A 2 14.07 -8.86 -12.06
CA SER A 2 13.31 -10.11 -12.13
C SER A 2 11.83 -9.84 -11.87
N ARG A 3 10.97 -10.43 -12.69
CA ARG A 3 9.52 -10.47 -12.49
C ARG A 3 9.23 -11.50 -11.42
N THR A 4 8.50 -11.10 -10.40
CA THR A 4 8.21 -11.92 -9.22
C THR A 4 6.70 -11.84 -8.93
N GLU A 5 6.09 -12.99 -8.67
CA GLU A 5 4.72 -13.06 -8.18
C GLU A 5 4.71 -12.98 -6.64
N SER A 6 3.66 -12.40 -6.08
CA SER A 6 3.46 -12.37 -4.64
C SER A 6 3.26 -13.78 -4.09
N ARG A 7 3.64 -13.96 -2.84
CA ARG A 7 3.28 -15.17 -2.08
C ARG A 7 1.81 -15.08 -1.71
N MET A 8 1.08 -16.14 -2.00
CA MET A 8 -0.34 -16.22 -1.63
C MET A 8 -0.45 -16.70 -0.17
N VAL A 9 -0.12 -15.79 0.77
CA VAL A 9 -0.22 -16.02 2.22
C VAL A 9 -1.63 -16.47 2.57
N GLU A 10 -1.78 -17.38 3.52
CA GLU A 10 -3.07 -17.97 3.90
C GLU A 10 -4.04 -16.89 4.40
N LEU A 11 -5.28 -16.90 3.90
CA LEU A 11 -6.34 -16.00 4.38
C LEU A 11 -6.68 -16.33 5.84
N GLY A 12 -6.94 -15.29 6.63
CA GLY A 12 -7.11 -15.39 8.07
C GLY A 12 -5.81 -15.25 8.86
N THR A 13 -4.64 -15.16 8.21
CA THR A 13 -3.38 -14.86 8.89
C THR A 13 -3.49 -13.49 9.59
N PRO A 14 -3.14 -13.39 10.89
CA PRO A 14 -3.16 -12.11 11.59
C PRO A 14 -2.14 -11.13 11.02
N ALA A 15 -2.49 -9.83 10.95
CA ALA A 15 -1.59 -8.77 10.52
C ALA A 15 -0.37 -8.67 11.46
N PRO A 16 0.86 -8.85 10.98
CA PRO A 16 2.04 -8.61 11.78
C PRO A 16 2.10 -7.17 12.31
N ALA A 17 2.51 -6.98 13.55
CA ALA A 17 2.74 -5.65 14.09
C ALA A 17 3.98 -5.03 13.46
N PHE A 18 3.98 -3.71 13.33
CA PHE A 18 5.15 -2.91 12.96
C PHE A 18 5.13 -1.57 13.67
N GLU A 19 6.30 -0.96 13.77
CA GLU A 19 6.50 0.46 14.09
C GLU A 19 7.67 0.94 13.23
N LEU A 20 7.39 1.85 12.29
CA LEU A 20 8.35 2.30 11.29
C LEU A 20 8.33 3.82 11.17
N MET A 21 9.42 4.39 10.65
CA MET A 21 9.51 5.83 10.37
C MET A 21 8.66 6.19 9.15
N ASP A 22 7.72 7.11 9.31
CA ASP A 22 7.03 7.75 8.20
C ASP A 22 7.94 8.82 7.59
N VAL A 23 8.32 8.62 6.33
CA VAL A 23 9.27 9.50 5.64
C VAL A 23 8.73 10.91 5.38
N VAL A 24 7.42 11.10 5.40
CA VAL A 24 6.79 12.40 5.16
C VAL A 24 6.76 13.24 6.42
N THR A 25 6.33 12.65 7.55
CA THR A 25 6.18 13.37 8.82
C THR A 25 7.42 13.29 9.72
N GLY A 26 8.31 12.32 9.48
CA GLY A 26 9.46 12.04 10.35
C GLY A 26 9.08 11.44 11.70
N LYS A 27 7.84 10.94 11.86
CA LYS A 27 7.34 10.33 13.11
C LYS A 27 7.37 8.80 12.98
N ALA A 28 7.58 8.10 14.09
CA ALA A 28 7.33 6.67 14.16
C ALA A 28 5.81 6.42 14.09
N VAL A 29 5.40 5.44 13.29
CA VAL A 29 4.00 5.09 13.05
C VAL A 29 3.86 3.58 13.16
N GLY A 30 3.00 3.13 14.07
CA GLY A 30 2.67 1.73 14.27
C GLY A 30 1.50 1.27 13.39
N ARG A 31 1.39 -0.06 13.23
CA ARG A 31 0.24 -0.69 12.56
C ARG A 31 -1.09 -0.22 13.17
N ASP A 32 -1.16 -0.21 14.49
CA ASP A 32 -2.38 0.14 15.22
C ASP A 32 -2.69 1.64 15.11
N ASP A 33 -1.67 2.49 14.97
CA ASP A 33 -1.85 3.91 14.68
C ASP A 33 -2.47 4.10 13.28
N VAL A 34 -1.97 3.40 12.26
CA VAL A 34 -2.55 3.44 10.92
C VAL A 34 -4.00 2.99 10.93
N PHE A 35 -4.34 2.01 11.75
CA PHE A 35 -5.71 1.51 11.88
C PHE A 35 -6.59 2.44 12.72
N ALA A 36 -6.09 3.00 13.85
CA ALA A 36 -6.89 3.76 14.80
C ALA A 36 -7.14 5.22 14.40
N THR A 37 -6.16 5.86 13.76
CA THR A 37 -6.27 7.28 13.47
C THR A 37 -7.13 7.57 12.24
N ALA A 38 -8.21 8.33 12.45
CA ALA A 38 -8.52 9.38 11.50
C ALA A 38 -7.22 10.18 11.34
N TRP A 39 -6.63 10.13 10.15
CA TRP A 39 -5.40 10.81 9.82
C TRP A 39 -5.56 12.30 10.18
N ASP A 40 -5.00 12.72 11.31
CA ASP A 40 -5.01 14.12 11.71
C ASP A 40 -4.19 14.91 10.69
N ASP A 41 -4.79 15.97 10.22
CA ASP A 41 -4.48 16.78 9.05
C ASP A 41 -3.19 17.62 9.16
N ASP A 42 -2.16 17.13 9.85
CA ASP A 42 -0.83 17.75 9.91
C ASP A 42 -0.10 17.70 8.55
N ARG A 43 -0.71 17.03 7.55
CA ARG A 43 -0.25 17.00 6.15
C ARG A 43 -0.98 18.01 5.25
N SER A 44 -2.02 18.67 5.74
CA SER A 44 -2.71 19.70 5.00
C SER A 44 -1.96 21.01 5.14
N ASP A 45 -1.12 21.35 4.16
CA ASP A 45 -0.89 22.75 3.86
C ASP A 45 -2.26 23.43 3.69
N ALA A 46 -2.42 24.60 4.32
CA ALA A 46 -3.67 25.34 4.50
C ALA A 46 -4.45 25.68 3.21
N ALA A 47 -4.04 25.18 2.05
CA ALA A 47 -4.61 25.49 0.74
C ALA A 47 -5.65 24.48 0.23
N ASN A 48 -5.84 23.32 0.86
CA ASN A 48 -6.70 22.26 0.32
C ASN A 48 -7.72 21.69 1.32
N LYS A 49 -8.24 22.52 2.21
CA LYS A 49 -9.30 22.12 3.13
C LYS A 49 -10.64 22.04 2.38
N MET A 50 -11.04 20.84 1.97
CA MET A 50 -12.38 20.60 1.45
C MET A 50 -13.43 20.78 2.57
N PRO A 51 -14.45 21.61 2.41
CA PRO A 51 -15.51 21.76 3.39
C PRO A 51 -16.46 20.56 3.30
N GLY A 52 -16.61 19.79 4.37
CA GLY A 52 -17.75 18.89 4.53
C GLY A 52 -17.52 17.44 4.89
N GLY A 53 -16.33 17.01 5.26
CA GLY A 53 -16.11 15.66 5.79
C GLY A 53 -16.37 15.62 7.30
N GLY A 54 -17.62 15.41 7.73
CA GLY A 54 -17.93 15.07 9.11
C GLY A 54 -17.26 13.75 9.46
N ALA A 55 -16.27 13.75 10.35
CA ALA A 55 -15.66 12.54 10.89
C ALA A 55 -16.76 11.70 11.54
N SER A 56 -17.23 10.67 10.85
CA SER A 56 -18.09 9.65 11.43
C SER A 56 -17.24 8.90 12.47
N LYS A 57 -17.74 8.88 13.71
CA LYS A 57 -17.14 8.13 14.83
C LYS A 57 -17.31 6.61 14.72
N THR A 58 -17.57 6.08 13.53
CA THR A 58 -17.61 4.65 13.27
C THR A 58 -16.21 4.21 12.89
N GLY A 59 -15.62 3.30 13.66
CA GLY A 59 -14.25 2.80 13.48
C GLY A 59 -13.95 2.37 12.05
N ARG A 60 -12.68 2.34 11.71
CA ARG A 60 -12.23 1.87 10.39
C ARG A 60 -12.63 0.42 10.17
N HIS A 61 -12.95 0.11 8.92
CA HIS A 61 -13.44 -1.22 8.53
C HIS A 61 -12.31 -2.22 8.27
N GLY A 62 -11.06 -1.75 8.09
CA GLY A 62 -9.91 -2.60 7.80
C GLY A 62 -8.62 -1.84 7.64
N LEU A 63 -7.55 -2.57 7.35
CA LEU A 63 -6.18 -2.08 7.15
C LEU A 63 -5.64 -2.59 5.82
N LEU A 64 -5.19 -1.69 4.96
CA LEU A 64 -4.41 -2.01 3.76
C LEU A 64 -2.94 -1.74 4.02
N VAL A 65 -2.11 -2.76 3.84
CA VAL A 65 -0.64 -2.65 3.81
C VAL A 65 -0.16 -2.93 2.41
N MET A 66 0.61 -1.99 1.84
CA MET A 66 1.15 -2.08 0.48
C MET A 66 2.67 -2.06 0.53
N PHE A 67 3.35 -3.04 -0.05
CA PHE A 67 4.80 -2.96 -0.26
C PHE A 67 5.06 -2.35 -1.63
N ILE A 68 5.64 -1.14 -1.64
CA ILE A 68 5.95 -0.38 -2.85
C ILE A 68 7.38 0.16 -2.78
N CYS A 69 7.89 0.69 -3.89
CA CYS A 69 9.17 1.40 -3.92
C CYS A 69 9.15 2.44 -5.04
N VAL A 70 10.14 3.32 -5.09
CA VAL A 70 10.14 4.47 -5.99
C VAL A 70 10.46 4.07 -7.43
N HIS A 71 11.47 3.21 -7.64
CA HIS A 71 12.02 2.96 -8.98
C HIS A 71 11.41 1.77 -9.74
N CYS A 72 10.47 1.02 -9.12
CA CYS A 72 9.87 -0.16 -9.75
C CYS A 72 8.91 0.23 -10.88
N PRO A 73 9.11 -0.23 -12.13
CA PRO A 73 8.20 0.08 -13.23
C PRO A 73 6.75 -0.37 -13.00
N PHE A 74 6.54 -1.43 -12.21
CA PHE A 74 5.20 -1.88 -11.85
C PHE A 74 4.53 -0.94 -10.84
N VAL A 75 5.29 -0.33 -9.92
CA VAL A 75 4.78 0.69 -9.00
C VAL A 75 4.51 1.98 -9.76
N MET A 76 5.46 2.45 -10.58
CA MET A 76 5.30 3.66 -11.41
C MET A 76 4.08 3.58 -12.34
N HIS A 77 3.74 2.38 -12.82
CA HIS A 77 2.57 2.15 -13.66
C HIS A 77 1.25 2.40 -12.92
N VAL A 78 1.21 2.12 -11.62
CA VAL A 78 -0.03 2.18 -10.83
C VAL A 78 -0.04 3.31 -9.78
N GLU A 79 1.03 4.08 -9.63
CA GLU A 79 1.21 5.03 -8.52
C GLU A 79 0.13 6.11 -8.45
N GLU A 80 -0.40 6.58 -9.58
CA GLU A 80 -1.51 7.52 -9.61
C GLU A 80 -2.81 6.89 -9.07
N GLU A 81 -3.03 5.60 -9.33
CA GLU A 81 -4.19 4.89 -8.79
C GLU A 81 -4.04 4.65 -7.29
N LEU A 82 -2.81 4.37 -6.81
CA LEU A 82 -2.55 4.30 -5.37
C LEU A 82 -2.86 5.63 -4.67
N ALA A 83 -2.49 6.75 -5.28
CA ALA A 83 -2.84 8.08 -4.77
C ALA A 83 -4.37 8.28 -4.69
N ARG A 84 -5.11 7.91 -5.75
CA ARG A 84 -6.58 7.95 -5.76
C ARG A 84 -7.20 7.06 -4.69
N ILE A 85 -6.69 5.84 -4.50
CA ILE A 85 -7.14 4.95 -3.42
C ILE A 85 -6.94 5.62 -2.05
N GLY A 86 -5.81 6.29 -1.82
CA GLY A 86 -5.56 7.04 -0.59
C GLY A 86 -6.64 8.08 -0.29
N VAL A 87 -7.10 8.80 -1.31
CA VAL A 87 -8.17 9.81 -1.19
C VAL A 87 -9.54 9.14 -1.01
N ASP A 88 -9.86 8.18 -1.88
CA ASP A 88 -11.20 7.59 -1.96
C ASP A 88 -11.57 6.80 -0.70
N TYR A 89 -10.58 6.18 -0.04
CA TYR A 89 -10.80 5.34 1.15
C TYR A 89 -10.39 6.01 2.46
N GLU A 90 -10.03 7.29 2.43
CA GLU A 90 -9.68 8.07 3.62
C GLU A 90 -10.75 7.97 4.71
N GLY A 91 -10.34 7.71 5.95
CA GLY A 91 -11.23 7.56 7.10
C GLY A 91 -12.04 6.26 7.15
N ARG A 92 -12.04 5.44 6.10
CA ARG A 92 -12.76 4.15 6.06
C ARG A 92 -11.83 2.93 6.17
N ILE A 93 -10.67 3.00 5.54
CA ILE A 93 -9.63 1.98 5.60
C ILE A 93 -8.33 2.65 6.07
N GLY A 94 -7.63 2.06 7.03
CA GLY A 94 -6.27 2.44 7.36
C GLY A 94 -5.33 2.04 6.22
N ILE A 95 -4.46 2.93 5.73
CA ILE A 95 -3.56 2.62 4.62
C ILE A 95 -2.13 2.94 5.01
N ALA A 96 -1.24 1.95 4.88
CA ALA A 96 0.21 2.11 4.97
C ALA A 96 0.88 1.60 3.70
N ALA A 97 1.74 2.41 3.10
CA ALA A 97 2.71 1.96 2.11
C ALA A 97 4.07 1.76 2.79
N ILE A 98 4.77 0.68 2.48
CA ILE A 98 6.06 0.32 3.09
C ILE A 98 7.07 0.09 1.98
N SER A 99 8.24 0.74 2.07
CA SER A 99 9.39 0.45 1.22
C SER A 99 10.45 -0.31 2.02
N SER A 100 10.85 -1.46 1.50
CA SER A 100 11.78 -2.38 2.16
C SER A 100 12.98 -2.76 1.28
N ASN A 101 13.28 -1.98 0.23
CA ASN A 101 14.44 -2.24 -0.61
C ASN A 101 15.74 -1.86 0.08
N ASP A 102 16.80 -2.60 -0.21
CA ASP A 102 18.17 -2.25 0.22
C ASP A 102 18.62 -0.95 -0.44
N VAL A 103 18.59 0.14 0.33
CA VAL A 103 18.95 1.48 -0.15
C VAL A 103 20.44 1.70 -0.32
N LEU A 104 21.29 0.81 0.22
CA LEU A 104 22.74 0.86 -0.04
C LEU A 104 23.05 0.44 -1.48
N ALA A 105 22.35 -0.57 -1.98
CA ALA A 105 22.47 -1.03 -3.36
C ALA A 105 21.53 -0.27 -4.32
N TYR A 106 20.42 0.29 -3.82
CA TYR A 106 19.39 0.98 -4.58
C TYR A 106 19.01 2.32 -3.93
N PRO A 107 19.92 3.32 -3.91
CA PRO A 107 19.71 4.60 -3.21
C PRO A 107 18.49 5.38 -3.73
N GLN A 108 18.04 5.13 -4.96
CA GLN A 108 16.81 5.72 -5.54
C GLN A 108 15.51 5.26 -4.86
N ASP A 109 15.55 4.31 -3.92
CA ASP A 109 14.41 3.91 -3.09
C ASP A 109 14.54 4.43 -1.64
N GLY A 110 15.46 5.35 -1.40
CA GLY A 110 15.71 5.92 -0.08
C GLY A 110 14.61 6.84 0.43
N PRO A 111 14.64 7.17 1.74
CA PRO A 111 13.61 7.98 2.37
C PRO A 111 13.35 9.34 1.71
N GLU A 112 14.38 10.00 1.17
CA GLU A 112 14.22 11.28 0.50
C GLU A 112 13.47 11.14 -0.83
N GLU A 113 13.80 10.14 -1.64
CA GLU A 113 13.11 9.83 -2.89
C GLU A 113 11.66 9.39 -2.65
N MET A 114 11.42 8.60 -1.58
CA MET A 114 10.07 8.25 -1.13
C MET A 114 9.26 9.50 -0.77
N LYS A 115 9.84 10.43 -0.02
CA LYS A 115 9.21 11.69 0.35
C LYS A 115 8.87 12.55 -0.87
N GLN A 116 9.78 12.63 -1.84
CA GLN A 116 9.53 13.33 -3.10
C GLN A 116 8.41 12.67 -3.92
N GLN A 117 8.38 11.34 -4.00
CA GLN A 117 7.30 10.60 -4.65
C GLN A 117 5.96 10.89 -3.97
N ALA A 118 5.90 10.83 -2.63
CA ALA A 118 4.69 11.12 -1.87
C ALA A 118 4.18 12.55 -2.10
N ALA A 119 5.08 13.53 -2.12
CA ALA A 119 4.74 14.93 -2.39
C ALA A 119 4.24 15.14 -3.84
N ARG A 120 4.92 14.55 -4.82
CA ARG A 120 4.55 14.64 -6.25
C ARG A 120 3.16 14.06 -6.53
N LEU A 121 2.82 12.94 -5.89
CA LEU A 121 1.57 12.22 -6.12
C LEU A 121 0.46 12.61 -5.14
N GLY A 122 0.77 13.38 -4.10
CA GLY A 122 -0.19 13.77 -3.08
C GLY A 122 -0.70 12.57 -2.26
N PHE A 123 0.19 11.66 -1.86
CA PHE A 123 -0.19 10.49 -1.06
C PHE A 123 -0.84 10.91 0.26
N ARG A 124 -2.02 10.39 0.53
CA ARG A 124 -2.82 10.62 1.73
C ARG A 124 -2.83 9.41 2.67
N PHE A 125 -1.71 8.72 2.74
CA PHE A 125 -1.48 7.56 3.61
C PHE A 125 -0.05 7.57 4.16
N ALA A 126 0.21 6.79 5.22
CA ALA A 126 1.55 6.63 5.77
C ALA A 126 2.49 6.02 4.74
N TYR A 127 3.67 6.62 4.53
CA TYR A 127 4.71 6.03 3.69
C TYR A 127 5.94 5.74 4.53
N LEU A 128 6.12 4.47 4.84
CA LEU A 128 6.99 3.97 5.89
C LEU A 128 8.25 3.32 5.32
N PHE A 129 9.37 3.52 6.00
CA PHE A 129 10.64 2.92 5.61
C PHE A 129 11.02 1.74 6.52
N ASP A 130 11.05 0.54 5.96
CA ASP A 130 11.44 -0.72 6.60
C ASP A 130 12.92 -1.01 6.30
N GLU A 131 13.82 -0.29 6.98
CA GLU A 131 15.28 -0.39 6.76
C GLU A 131 15.81 -1.80 7.02
N THR A 132 15.28 -2.49 8.01
CA THR A 132 15.74 -3.84 8.42
C THR A 132 15.17 -4.94 7.54
N GLN A 133 14.12 -4.64 6.76
CA GLN A 133 13.38 -5.60 5.94
C GLN A 133 12.62 -6.66 6.75
N GLU A 134 12.53 -6.48 8.07
CA GLU A 134 11.87 -7.44 8.96
C GLU A 134 10.35 -7.42 8.75
N VAL A 135 9.77 -6.24 8.52
CA VAL A 135 8.34 -6.11 8.28
C VAL A 135 7.95 -6.80 6.96
N ALA A 136 8.68 -6.57 5.88
CA ALA A 136 8.44 -7.26 4.62
C ALA A 136 8.55 -8.79 4.76
N ARG A 137 9.51 -9.28 5.54
CA ARG A 137 9.65 -10.73 5.82
C ARG A 137 8.47 -11.25 6.64
N ALA A 138 8.03 -10.51 7.67
CA ALA A 138 6.89 -10.90 8.52
C ALA A 138 5.57 -10.98 7.75
N TYR A 139 5.35 -10.06 6.80
CA TYR A 139 4.19 -10.08 5.90
C TYR A 139 4.30 -11.11 4.77
N GLY A 140 5.47 -11.71 4.58
CA GLY A 140 5.73 -12.60 3.45
C GLY A 140 5.72 -11.87 2.11
N ALA A 141 5.94 -10.56 2.08
CA ALA A 141 6.00 -9.76 0.87
C ALA A 141 7.15 -10.25 -0.04
N ALA A 142 6.91 -10.32 -1.34
CA ALA A 142 7.86 -10.86 -2.30
C ALA A 142 8.23 -9.88 -3.41
N CYS A 143 7.32 -8.97 -3.75
CA CYS A 143 7.49 -8.06 -4.86
C CYS A 143 6.95 -6.65 -4.53
N THR A 144 7.16 -5.72 -5.45
CA THR A 144 6.54 -4.39 -5.43
C THR A 144 5.84 -4.13 -6.78
N PRO A 145 4.55 -3.73 -6.78
CA PRO A 145 3.67 -3.62 -5.61
C PRO A 145 3.21 -5.00 -5.10
N ASP A 146 2.97 -5.09 -3.78
CA ASP A 146 2.35 -6.26 -3.14
C ASP A 146 1.31 -5.77 -2.13
N PHE A 147 0.09 -6.34 -2.11
CA PHE A 147 -1.04 -5.79 -1.38
C PHE A 147 -1.59 -6.81 -0.38
N PHE A 148 -1.84 -6.34 0.86
CA PHE A 148 -2.40 -7.12 1.96
C PHE A 148 -3.52 -6.31 2.62
N LEU A 149 -4.76 -6.77 2.49
CA LEU A 149 -5.92 -6.14 3.12
C LEU A 149 -6.40 -7.01 4.28
N PHE A 150 -6.56 -6.41 5.43
CA PHE A 150 -7.03 -7.00 6.66
C PHE A 150 -8.40 -6.44 7.05
N ASP A 151 -9.23 -7.26 7.68
CA ASP A 151 -10.51 -6.83 8.27
C ASP A 151 -10.30 -6.04 9.57
N ALA A 152 -11.40 -5.67 10.24
CA ALA A 152 -11.36 -4.93 11.51
C ALA A 152 -10.76 -5.75 12.66
N GLU A 153 -10.78 -7.07 12.58
CA GLU A 153 -10.17 -8.01 13.51
C GLU A 153 -8.71 -8.31 13.17
N MET A 154 -8.12 -7.59 12.20
CA MET A 154 -6.74 -7.76 11.73
C MET A 154 -6.45 -9.14 11.11
N ASN A 155 -7.44 -9.81 10.54
CA ASN A 155 -7.24 -11.01 9.77
C ASN A 155 -7.10 -10.70 8.28
N LEU A 156 -6.15 -11.35 7.60
CA LEU A 156 -5.93 -11.20 6.16
C LEU A 156 -7.16 -11.68 5.38
N VAL A 157 -7.78 -10.79 4.63
CA VAL A 157 -8.96 -11.08 3.81
C VAL A 157 -8.72 -10.93 2.31
N TYR A 158 -7.67 -10.21 1.93
CA TYR A 158 -7.24 -10.09 0.54
C TYR A 158 -5.71 -9.97 0.47
N ARG A 159 -5.11 -10.75 -0.39
CA ARG A 159 -3.74 -10.63 -0.88
C ARG A 159 -3.77 -10.88 -2.37
N GLY A 160 -3.37 -9.89 -3.14
CA GLY A 160 -3.56 -10.02 -4.58
C GLY A 160 -3.13 -8.79 -5.35
N GLN A 161 -3.46 -8.82 -6.63
CA GLN A 161 -3.13 -7.76 -7.57
C GLN A 161 -4.03 -6.52 -7.37
N LEU A 162 -3.54 -5.36 -7.85
CA LEU A 162 -4.36 -4.15 -7.95
C LEU A 162 -5.50 -4.34 -8.96
N ASP A 163 -5.11 -4.80 -10.16
CA ASP A 163 -5.97 -5.13 -11.31
C ASP A 163 -5.17 -5.93 -12.36
N ASP A 164 -5.75 -6.14 -13.54
CA ASP A 164 -5.13 -6.87 -14.64
C ASP A 164 -4.14 -6.05 -15.48
N SER A 165 -3.99 -4.75 -15.22
CA SER A 165 -3.07 -3.87 -15.96
C SER A 165 -1.61 -4.25 -15.73
N ARG A 166 -0.79 -4.12 -16.76
CA ARG A 166 0.65 -4.40 -16.67
C ARG A 166 1.43 -3.37 -17.48
N PRO A 167 2.55 -2.85 -16.93
CA PRO A 167 3.36 -1.86 -17.61
C PRO A 167 3.96 -2.40 -18.91
N GLN A 168 3.95 -1.61 -19.97
CA GLN A 168 4.72 -1.89 -21.17
C GLN A 168 6.22 -1.80 -20.85
N ARG A 169 6.99 -2.79 -21.23
CA ARG A 169 8.43 -2.86 -20.96
C ARG A 169 9.20 -3.32 -22.18
N PRO A 170 10.46 -2.90 -22.36
CA PRO A 170 11.30 -3.38 -23.46
C PRO A 170 11.44 -4.91 -23.51
N SER A 171 11.40 -5.57 -22.34
CA SER A 171 11.44 -7.04 -22.22
C SER A 171 10.10 -7.73 -22.51
N GLY A 172 9.06 -6.98 -22.88
CA GLY A 172 7.71 -7.49 -23.10
C GLY A 172 6.92 -7.78 -21.82
N GLY A 173 5.72 -8.34 -21.96
CA GLY A 173 4.85 -8.76 -20.86
C GLY A 173 3.94 -7.67 -20.32
N GLY A 174 3.83 -6.52 -20.98
CA GLY A 174 2.81 -5.51 -20.73
C GLY A 174 1.50 -5.83 -21.45
N ASN A 175 0.46 -5.06 -21.13
CA ASN A 175 -0.83 -5.09 -21.83
C ASN A 175 -1.40 -3.67 -21.94
N ASP A 176 -2.51 -3.52 -22.68
CA ASP A 176 -3.20 -2.25 -22.89
C ASP A 176 -4.43 -2.10 -21.98
N ILE A 177 -4.51 -2.91 -20.92
CA ILE A 177 -5.59 -2.82 -19.94
C ILE A 177 -5.37 -1.57 -19.09
N PRO A 178 -6.38 -0.67 -18.97
CA PRO A 178 -6.24 0.53 -18.17
C PRO A 178 -6.09 0.21 -16.67
N VAL A 179 -5.32 1.03 -15.97
CA VAL A 179 -5.21 0.95 -14.51
C VAL A 179 -6.50 1.48 -13.87
N THR A 180 -7.17 0.64 -13.11
CA THR A 180 -8.46 0.97 -12.46
C THR A 180 -8.52 0.59 -10.98
N GLY A 181 -7.58 -0.24 -10.53
CA GLY A 181 -7.60 -0.78 -9.17
C GLY A 181 -8.76 -1.73 -8.87
N LYS A 182 -9.44 -2.26 -9.91
CA LYS A 182 -10.74 -2.94 -9.78
C LYS A 182 -10.77 -4.05 -8.73
N ASP A 183 -9.71 -4.87 -8.66
CA ASP A 183 -9.71 -6.05 -7.79
C ASP A 183 -9.48 -5.63 -6.33
N LEU A 184 -8.51 -4.75 -6.08
CA LEU A 184 -8.26 -4.22 -4.74
C LEU A 184 -9.42 -3.36 -4.25
N ARG A 185 -9.99 -2.49 -5.09
CA ARG A 185 -11.16 -1.66 -4.74
C ARG A 185 -12.37 -2.52 -4.39
N ALA A 186 -12.67 -3.55 -5.18
CA ALA A 186 -13.77 -4.48 -4.89
C ALA A 186 -13.59 -5.20 -3.54
N ALA A 187 -12.35 -5.57 -3.21
CA ALA A 187 -12.03 -6.17 -1.91
C ALA A 187 -12.24 -5.16 -0.76
N MET A 188 -11.75 -3.92 -0.91
CA MET A 188 -11.92 -2.84 0.09
C MET A 188 -13.39 -2.49 0.30
N ASP A 189 -14.17 -2.35 -0.77
CA ASP A 189 -15.61 -2.08 -0.68
C ASP A 189 -16.37 -3.22 0.00
N THR A 190 -15.95 -4.46 -0.24
CA THR A 190 -16.52 -5.64 0.41
C THR A 190 -16.26 -5.65 1.91
N VAL A 191 -15.04 -5.29 2.33
CA VAL A 191 -14.67 -5.14 3.75
C VAL A 191 -15.45 -4.02 4.42
N ILE A 192 -15.59 -2.85 3.76
CA ILE A 192 -16.40 -1.73 4.25
C ILE A 192 -17.87 -2.13 4.44
N ALA A 193 -18.37 -2.99 3.56
CA ALA A 193 -19.73 -3.54 3.69
C ALA A 193 -19.87 -4.63 4.78
N GLY A 194 -18.83 -4.90 5.56
CA GLY A 194 -18.81 -5.92 6.60
C GLY A 194 -18.86 -7.36 6.06
N LYS A 195 -18.39 -7.57 4.83
CA LYS A 195 -18.37 -8.86 4.14
C LYS A 195 -16.93 -9.32 3.90
N ARG A 196 -16.78 -10.60 3.52
CA ARG A 196 -15.47 -11.16 3.13
C ARG A 196 -15.34 -11.14 1.60
N PRO A 197 -14.19 -10.66 1.09
CA PRO A 197 -13.86 -10.75 -0.34
C PRO A 197 -13.82 -12.20 -0.84
N ASP A 198 -13.99 -12.40 -2.15
CA ASP A 198 -13.86 -13.71 -2.80
C ASP A 198 -12.47 -14.30 -2.48
N PRO A 199 -12.38 -15.56 -2.00
CA PRO A 199 -11.12 -16.21 -1.74
C PRO A 199 -10.30 -16.56 -3.01
N ASN A 200 -10.93 -16.60 -4.19
CA ASN A 200 -10.28 -16.79 -5.49
C ASN A 200 -9.56 -15.51 -5.93
N GLN A 201 -8.40 -15.25 -5.35
CA GLN A 201 -7.63 -14.03 -5.60
C GLN A 201 -6.42 -14.33 -6.48
N ARG A 202 -6.07 -13.38 -7.35
CA ARG A 202 -4.87 -13.44 -8.17
C ARG A 202 -3.73 -12.73 -7.48
N GLY A 203 -2.54 -13.36 -7.45
CA GLY A 203 -1.36 -12.75 -6.87
C GLY A 203 -0.92 -11.47 -7.58
N SER A 204 -0.32 -10.56 -6.85
CA SER A 204 0.39 -9.42 -7.43
C SER A 204 1.55 -9.89 -8.30
N LEU A 205 1.91 -9.06 -9.24
CA LEU A 205 3.06 -9.25 -10.09
C LEU A 205 3.90 -7.97 -10.12
N GLY A 206 5.15 -8.08 -9.74
CA GLY A 206 6.02 -6.92 -9.63
C GLY A 206 7.50 -7.22 -9.78
N CYS A 207 8.33 -6.27 -9.39
CA CYS A 207 9.76 -6.50 -9.20
C CYS A 207 9.99 -7.16 -7.84
N ASN A 208 10.95 -8.09 -7.75
CA ASN A 208 11.34 -8.63 -6.45
C ASN A 208 11.81 -7.51 -5.50
N ILE A 209 11.50 -7.65 -4.21
CA ILE A 209 12.10 -6.83 -3.15
C ILE A 209 13.62 -7.03 -3.20
N LYS A 210 14.37 -5.94 -3.04
CA LYS A 210 15.84 -5.95 -3.05
C LYS A 210 16.33 -6.27 -1.65
N TRP A 211 16.49 -7.56 -1.37
CA TRP A 211 16.98 -8.03 -0.08
C TRP A 211 18.47 -7.76 0.11
N ARG A 212 18.86 -7.44 1.35
CA ARG A 212 20.25 -7.49 1.82
C ARG A 212 20.72 -8.91 1.98
#